data_f494934c9c04671183fe90e9b87c2f30
#
_entry.id   f494934c9c04671183fe90e9b87c2f30
#
_cell.length_a   1.000
_cell.length_b   1.000
_cell.length_c   1.000
_cell.angle_alpha   90.00
_cell.angle_beta   90.00
_cell.angle_gamma   90.00
#
_symmetry.space_group_name_H-M   'P 1'
#
loop_
_entity.id
_entity.type
_entity.pdbx_description
1 polymer ?
#
loop_
_entity_poly.entity_id
_entity_poly.type
_entity_poly.pdbx_seq_one_letter_code
_entity_poly.pdbx_strand_id
1 'polypeptide(L)'
;KEGSLTKIQGKGTFISRNKTVYPFDHGQGFTYSCQLRGVVPSTRVLNLDYVIPTEEDRLFFQLKEKEKVLMIQRLRLGDDKPCILETLFFPMTFSSLCEESLDVSLYSLLKEKYHIQPVKGHKWIEICKVTPFEAQMMQAQPGDAMLLMHEMVTDQFKKPLHTSKMIFSP
;
A
#
# COMPACT_ATOMS: atom_id res chain seq x y z
N LYS A 1 7.59 28.11 -4.66
CA LYS A 1 8.33 28.06 -3.35
C LYS A 1 7.50 28.65 -2.21
N GLU A 2 6.19 28.59 -2.30
CA GLU A 2 5.29 29.20 -1.32
C GLU A 2 4.76 28.12 -0.39
N GLY A 3 4.84 28.37 0.93
CA GLY A 3 4.21 27.56 1.95
C GLY A 3 5.11 26.60 2.76
N SER A 4 6.41 26.53 2.47
CA SER A 4 7.31 25.61 3.19
C SER A 4 7.79 26.11 4.56
N LEU A 5 7.64 27.39 4.87
CA LEU A 5 8.08 28.01 6.12
C LEU A 5 7.00 28.91 6.69
N THR A 6 6.68 28.73 7.97
CA THR A 6 5.81 29.64 8.74
C THR A 6 6.66 30.33 9.80
N LYS A 7 6.74 31.66 9.74
CA LYS A 7 7.42 32.49 10.74
C LYS A 7 6.40 32.93 11.80
N ILE A 8 6.65 32.56 13.04
CA ILE A 8 5.85 33.03 14.17
C ILE A 8 6.72 34.01 14.97
N GLN A 9 6.26 35.24 15.06
CA GLN A 9 6.99 36.31 15.74
C GLN A 9 7.21 35.94 17.22
N GLY A 10 8.44 35.99 17.68
CA GLY A 10 8.84 35.62 19.04
C GLY A 10 9.03 34.10 19.28
N LYS A 11 8.68 33.21 18.31
CA LYS A 11 8.80 31.76 18.45
C LYS A 11 9.73 31.10 17.43
N GLY A 12 10.10 31.79 16.36
CA GLY A 12 11.04 31.27 15.34
C GLY A 12 10.39 30.97 13.99
N THR A 13 11.16 30.33 13.14
CA THR A 13 10.73 29.89 11.79
C THR A 13 10.54 28.38 11.82
N PHE A 14 9.35 27.92 11.46
CA PHE A 14 8.96 26.51 11.44
C PHE A 14 8.80 26.03 10.01
N ILE A 15 9.22 24.81 9.73
CA ILE A 15 8.94 24.16 8.46
C ILE A 15 7.44 23.83 8.43
N SER A 16 6.70 24.51 7.57
CA SER A 16 5.29 24.22 7.30
C SER A 16 5.25 23.13 6.21
N ARG A 17 5.35 21.88 6.60
CA ARG A 17 4.98 20.77 5.72
C ARG A 17 3.50 20.53 5.91
N ASN A 18 2.72 20.58 4.82
CA ASN A 18 1.41 19.97 4.82
C ASN A 18 1.60 18.49 5.14
N LYS A 19 1.36 18.12 6.39
CA LYS A 19 1.45 16.71 6.80
C LYS A 19 0.43 15.95 5.97
N THR A 20 0.89 15.04 5.14
CA THR A 20 0.04 14.09 4.46
C THR A 20 -0.48 13.14 5.51
N VAL A 21 -1.69 13.37 6.00
CA VAL A 21 -2.36 12.46 6.92
C VAL A 21 -3.03 11.39 6.06
N TYR A 22 -2.49 10.19 6.07
CA TYR A 22 -3.21 9.02 5.55
C TYR A 22 -4.13 8.52 6.66
N PRO A 23 -5.45 8.55 6.51
CA PRO A 23 -6.33 7.86 7.43
C PRO A 23 -6.07 6.35 7.26
N PHE A 24 -5.46 5.75 8.29
CA PHE A 24 -5.24 4.30 8.33
C PHE A 24 -6.50 3.58 8.82
N ASP A 25 -7.66 3.94 8.29
CA ASP A 25 -8.91 3.32 8.66
C ASP A 25 -9.04 1.94 8.04
N HIS A 26 -9.43 0.97 8.85
CA HIS A 26 -9.66 -0.40 8.41
C HIS A 26 -10.75 -0.45 7.36
N GLY A 27 -10.44 -0.99 6.17
CA GLY A 27 -11.41 -1.19 5.09
C GLY A 27 -11.62 -0.01 4.15
N GLN A 28 -10.91 1.10 4.34
CA GLN A 28 -10.96 2.26 3.44
C GLN A 28 -9.59 2.42 2.76
N GLY A 29 -9.48 1.95 1.52
CA GLY A 29 -8.22 1.93 0.79
C GLY A 29 -7.76 3.32 0.30
N PHE A 30 -6.65 3.32 -0.43
CA PHE A 30 -6.00 4.52 -1.01
C PHE A 30 -6.98 5.42 -1.78
N THR A 31 -7.83 4.85 -2.63
CA THR A 31 -8.80 5.59 -3.44
C THR A 31 -9.71 6.47 -2.59
N TYR A 32 -10.25 5.92 -1.51
CA TYR A 32 -11.09 6.66 -0.57
C TYR A 32 -10.31 7.79 0.12
N SER A 33 -9.09 7.49 0.57
CA SER A 33 -8.21 8.50 1.19
C SER A 33 -7.89 9.67 0.25
N CYS A 34 -7.71 9.42 -1.04
CA CYS A 34 -7.54 10.44 -2.05
C CYS A 34 -8.80 11.28 -2.23
N GLN A 35 -9.97 10.64 -2.35
CA GLN A 35 -11.26 11.32 -2.51
C GLN A 35 -11.56 12.29 -1.37
N LEU A 36 -11.32 11.89 -0.12
CA LEU A 36 -11.47 12.77 1.04
C LEU A 36 -10.59 14.04 0.98
N ARG A 37 -9.50 13.98 0.23
CA ARG A 37 -8.54 15.07 0.08
C ARG A 37 -8.69 15.84 -1.22
N GLY A 38 -9.66 15.48 -2.06
CA GLY A 38 -9.84 16.09 -3.38
C GLY A 38 -8.71 15.77 -4.36
N VAL A 39 -7.94 14.69 -4.11
CA VAL A 39 -6.84 14.21 -4.96
C VAL A 39 -7.38 13.16 -5.91
N VAL A 40 -7.01 13.22 -7.17
CA VAL A 40 -7.42 12.23 -8.19
C VAL A 40 -6.54 10.99 -8.07
N PRO A 41 -7.10 9.83 -7.65
CA PRO A 41 -6.32 8.60 -7.55
C PRO A 41 -6.18 7.93 -8.91
N SER A 42 -5.00 7.40 -9.18
CA SER A 42 -4.80 6.46 -10.28
C SER A 42 -3.87 5.32 -9.85
N THR A 43 -3.86 4.24 -10.62
CA THR A 43 -3.08 3.04 -10.29
C THR A 43 -2.43 2.50 -11.55
N ARG A 44 -1.17 2.13 -11.43
CA ARG A 44 -0.45 1.39 -12.46
C ARG A 44 -0.08 0.02 -11.89
N VAL A 45 -0.55 -1.04 -12.53
CA VAL A 45 -0.11 -2.41 -12.22
C VAL A 45 1.30 -2.58 -12.79
N LEU A 46 2.24 -2.98 -11.93
CA LEU A 46 3.64 -3.15 -12.31
C LEU A 46 4.01 -4.60 -12.56
N ASN A 47 3.51 -5.50 -11.70
CA ASN A 47 3.82 -6.93 -11.80
C ASN A 47 2.73 -7.79 -11.19
N LEU A 48 2.57 -8.99 -11.74
CA LEU A 48 1.75 -10.09 -11.24
C LEU A 48 2.58 -11.36 -11.34
N ASP A 49 2.75 -12.08 -10.23
CA ASP A 49 3.55 -13.31 -10.21
C ASP A 49 3.08 -14.27 -9.11
N TYR A 50 3.47 -15.52 -9.22
CA TYR A 50 3.27 -16.54 -8.19
C TYR A 50 4.59 -16.84 -7.50
N VAL A 51 4.74 -16.36 -6.28
CA VAL A 51 6.00 -16.41 -5.53
C VAL A 51 5.91 -17.32 -4.30
N ILE A 52 7.05 -17.79 -3.81
CA ILE A 52 7.15 -18.40 -2.49
C ILE A 52 7.07 -17.27 -1.45
N PRO A 53 6.13 -17.35 -0.50
CA PRO A 53 5.98 -16.33 0.53
C PRO A 53 7.14 -16.32 1.52
N THR A 54 7.28 -15.24 2.29
CA THR A 54 8.15 -15.22 3.47
C THR A 54 7.64 -16.22 4.51
N GLU A 55 8.46 -16.60 5.47
CA GLU A 55 8.03 -17.48 6.56
C GLU A 55 6.89 -16.85 7.36
N GLU A 56 6.93 -15.56 7.58
CA GLU A 56 5.88 -14.80 8.28
C GLU A 56 4.55 -14.85 7.52
N ASP A 57 4.58 -14.59 6.20
CA ASP A 57 3.37 -14.68 5.34
C ASP A 57 2.85 -16.12 5.28
N ARG A 58 3.77 -17.11 5.18
CA ARG A 58 3.41 -18.53 5.15
C ARG A 58 2.65 -18.94 6.41
N LEU A 59 3.14 -18.53 7.58
CA LEU A 59 2.48 -18.79 8.86
C LEU A 59 1.14 -18.09 8.98
N PHE A 60 1.08 -16.82 8.56
CA PHE A 60 -0.18 -16.04 8.58
C PHE A 60 -1.25 -16.70 7.70
N PHE A 61 -0.90 -17.11 6.48
CA PHE A 61 -1.83 -17.79 5.56
C PHE A 61 -2.05 -19.27 5.88
N GLN A 62 -1.34 -19.85 6.86
CA GLN A 62 -1.38 -21.25 7.22
C GLN A 62 -1.04 -22.19 6.04
N LEU A 63 -0.07 -21.78 5.22
CA LEU A 63 0.37 -22.52 4.05
C LEU A 63 1.38 -23.61 4.41
N LYS A 64 1.39 -24.69 3.61
CA LYS A 64 2.44 -25.70 3.66
C LYS A 64 3.74 -25.20 3.04
N GLU A 65 4.83 -25.92 3.28
CA GLU A 65 6.09 -25.65 2.59
C GLU A 65 5.90 -25.71 1.06
N LYS A 66 6.54 -24.76 0.35
CA LYS A 66 6.51 -24.65 -1.12
C LYS A 66 5.15 -24.24 -1.73
N GLU A 67 4.12 -24.03 -0.94
CA GLU A 67 2.91 -23.40 -1.47
C GLU A 67 3.19 -21.94 -1.83
N LYS A 68 2.73 -21.54 -3.02
CA LYS A 68 2.90 -20.19 -3.54
C LYS A 68 1.76 -19.27 -3.10
N VAL A 69 2.01 -17.98 -3.25
CA VAL A 69 1.01 -16.92 -3.13
C VAL A 69 0.99 -16.10 -4.41
N LEU A 70 -0.13 -15.47 -4.70
CA LEU A 70 -0.23 -14.47 -5.75
C LEU A 70 0.37 -13.16 -5.23
N MET A 71 1.37 -12.64 -5.92
CA MET A 71 1.94 -11.31 -5.69
C MET A 71 1.37 -10.33 -6.70
N ILE A 72 0.88 -9.20 -6.21
CA ILE A 72 0.39 -8.07 -7.01
C ILE A 72 1.21 -6.84 -6.63
N GLN A 73 1.95 -6.28 -7.57
CA GLN A 73 2.70 -5.05 -7.34
C GLN A 73 2.07 -3.89 -8.11
N ARG A 74 1.80 -2.79 -7.41
CA ARG A 74 1.12 -1.62 -7.97
C ARG A 74 1.80 -0.33 -7.54
N LEU A 75 1.82 0.65 -8.43
CA LEU A 75 2.15 2.03 -8.12
C LEU A 75 0.84 2.82 -7.99
N ARG A 76 0.63 3.42 -6.82
CA ARG A 76 -0.54 4.25 -6.54
C ARG A 76 -0.15 5.71 -6.69
N LEU A 77 -0.90 6.44 -7.51
CA LEU A 77 -0.62 7.83 -7.81
C LEU A 77 -1.77 8.72 -7.32
N GLY A 78 -1.41 9.91 -6.86
CA GLY A 78 -2.36 11.00 -6.57
C GLY A 78 -1.99 12.20 -7.41
N ASP A 79 -2.92 12.71 -8.24
CA ASP A 79 -2.65 13.77 -9.22
C ASP A 79 -1.40 13.46 -10.07
N ASP A 80 -1.33 12.22 -10.58
CA ASP A 80 -0.23 11.66 -11.39
C ASP A 80 1.14 11.57 -10.71
N LYS A 81 1.22 11.84 -9.41
CA LYS A 81 2.47 11.72 -8.63
C LYS A 81 2.50 10.40 -7.85
N PRO A 82 3.64 9.69 -7.84
CA PRO A 82 3.80 8.50 -7.02
C PRO A 82 3.56 8.80 -5.54
N CYS A 83 2.63 8.06 -4.93
CA CYS A 83 2.31 8.15 -3.52
C CYS A 83 2.71 6.90 -2.75
N ILE A 84 2.41 5.71 -3.31
CA ILE A 84 2.66 4.43 -2.67
C ILE A 84 3.11 3.42 -3.71
N LEU A 85 4.24 2.77 -3.44
CA LEU A 85 4.60 1.50 -4.10
C LEU A 85 4.09 0.37 -3.21
N GLU A 86 3.08 -0.34 -3.68
CA GLU A 86 2.35 -1.37 -2.94
C GLU A 86 2.67 -2.75 -3.51
N THR A 87 3.03 -3.69 -2.65
CA THR A 87 3.16 -5.11 -2.98
C THR A 87 2.23 -5.90 -2.07
N LEU A 88 1.25 -6.56 -2.66
CA LEU A 88 0.27 -7.38 -1.95
C LEU A 88 0.53 -8.86 -2.23
N PHE A 89 0.25 -9.69 -1.23
CA PHE A 89 0.32 -11.14 -1.35
C PHE A 89 -1.02 -11.73 -0.94
N PHE A 90 -1.57 -12.58 -1.80
CA PHE A 90 -2.82 -13.29 -1.56
C PHE A 90 -2.62 -14.79 -1.60
N PRO A 91 -3.32 -15.56 -0.76
CA PRO A 91 -3.33 -17.02 -0.91
C PRO A 91 -3.92 -17.42 -2.27
N MET A 92 -3.53 -18.60 -2.78
CA MET A 92 -3.91 -19.09 -4.11
C MET A 92 -5.41 -19.22 -4.34
N THR A 93 -6.22 -19.21 -3.28
CA THR A 93 -7.70 -19.12 -3.37
C THR A 93 -8.18 -17.85 -4.06
N PHE A 94 -7.32 -16.83 -4.15
CA PHE A 94 -7.57 -15.58 -4.87
C PHE A 94 -6.83 -15.49 -6.22
N SER A 95 -6.37 -16.61 -6.78
CA SER A 95 -5.64 -16.62 -8.06
C SER A 95 -6.41 -15.98 -9.22
N SER A 96 -7.76 -16.06 -9.20
CA SER A 96 -8.62 -15.41 -10.19
C SER A 96 -8.50 -13.88 -10.22
N LEU A 97 -7.89 -13.25 -9.23
CA LEU A 97 -7.54 -11.82 -9.29
C LEU A 97 -6.61 -11.48 -10.46
N CYS A 98 -5.85 -12.45 -10.98
CA CYS A 98 -5.02 -12.24 -12.18
C CYS A 98 -5.83 -11.92 -13.43
N GLU A 99 -7.11 -12.29 -13.48
CA GLU A 99 -8.02 -12.06 -14.60
C GLU A 99 -8.78 -10.73 -14.49
N GLU A 100 -8.57 -10.02 -13.38
CA GLU A 100 -9.29 -8.79 -13.07
C GLU A 100 -8.51 -7.54 -13.47
N SER A 101 -9.24 -6.44 -13.65
CA SER A 101 -8.67 -5.10 -13.75
C SER A 101 -8.17 -4.67 -12.38
N LEU A 102 -6.84 -4.65 -12.18
CA LEU A 102 -6.22 -4.34 -10.89
C LEU A 102 -5.74 -2.87 -10.79
N ASP A 103 -6.07 -2.05 -11.76
CA ASP A 103 -5.87 -0.59 -11.76
C ASP A 103 -6.96 0.18 -11.00
N VAL A 104 -7.99 -0.54 -10.53
CA VAL A 104 -9.10 -0.01 -9.73
C VAL A 104 -8.86 -0.15 -8.22
N SER A 105 -9.86 0.24 -7.42
CA SER A 105 -9.88 -0.02 -5.98
C SER A 105 -10.00 -1.52 -5.70
N LEU A 106 -8.93 -2.13 -5.21
CA LEU A 106 -8.90 -3.57 -4.90
C LEU A 106 -9.94 -3.95 -3.84
N TYR A 107 -10.16 -3.12 -2.84
CA TYR A 107 -11.15 -3.39 -1.81
C TYR A 107 -12.59 -3.29 -2.33
N SER A 108 -12.86 -2.38 -3.28
CA SER A 108 -14.15 -2.35 -3.98
C SER A 108 -14.35 -3.61 -4.81
N LEU A 109 -13.33 -4.02 -5.57
CA LEU A 109 -13.35 -5.26 -6.36
C LEU A 109 -13.62 -6.48 -5.48
N LEU A 110 -12.90 -6.64 -4.37
CA LEU A 110 -13.09 -7.74 -3.43
C LEU A 110 -14.50 -7.75 -2.85
N LYS A 111 -15.03 -6.59 -2.49
CA LYS A 111 -16.39 -6.45 -1.94
C LYS A 111 -17.46 -6.77 -2.96
N GLU A 112 -17.37 -6.20 -4.16
CA GLU A 112 -18.44 -6.27 -5.17
C GLU A 112 -18.47 -7.62 -5.88
N LYS A 113 -17.30 -8.16 -6.23
CA LYS A 113 -17.20 -9.38 -7.03
C LYS A 113 -16.99 -10.64 -6.19
N TYR A 114 -16.22 -10.55 -5.13
CA TYR A 114 -15.89 -11.70 -4.28
C TYR A 114 -16.68 -11.75 -2.99
N HIS A 115 -17.48 -10.71 -2.68
CA HIS A 115 -18.23 -10.56 -1.43
C HIS A 115 -17.34 -10.66 -0.18
N ILE A 116 -16.09 -10.27 -0.32
CA ILE A 116 -15.07 -10.25 0.73
C ILE A 116 -14.79 -8.82 1.17
N GLN A 117 -14.81 -8.60 2.49
CA GLN A 117 -14.51 -7.31 3.09
C GLN A 117 -13.30 -7.44 4.03
N PRO A 118 -12.25 -6.62 3.86
CA PRO A 118 -11.19 -6.51 4.85
C PRO A 118 -11.75 -5.89 6.12
N VAL A 119 -11.52 -6.52 7.27
CA VAL A 119 -12.12 -6.09 8.55
C VAL A 119 -11.08 -5.70 9.56
N LYS A 120 -10.04 -6.53 9.74
CA LYS A 120 -9.04 -6.34 10.78
C LYS A 120 -7.65 -6.58 10.22
N GLY A 121 -6.71 -5.68 10.55
CA GLY A 121 -5.32 -5.80 10.18
C GLY A 121 -4.37 -5.47 11.33
N HIS A 122 -3.25 -6.16 11.36
CA HIS A 122 -2.07 -5.73 12.11
C HIS A 122 -1.20 -4.90 11.17
N LYS A 123 -0.77 -3.74 11.64
CA LYS A 123 0.09 -2.83 10.88
C LYS A 123 1.30 -2.49 11.73
N TRP A 124 2.47 -2.48 11.09
CA TRP A 124 3.68 -1.90 11.69
C TRP A 124 4.41 -1.08 10.65
N ILE A 125 5.17 -0.11 11.11
CA ILE A 125 5.84 0.87 10.27
C ILE A 125 7.30 0.90 10.65
N GLU A 126 8.15 0.91 9.64
CA GLU A 126 9.59 1.06 9.78
C GLU A 126 10.15 2.03 8.72
N ILE A 127 11.41 2.39 8.85
CA ILE A 127 12.12 3.15 7.83
C ILE A 127 12.94 2.18 7.00
N CYS A 128 12.74 2.20 5.68
CA CYS A 128 13.56 1.44 4.73
C CYS A 128 14.44 2.37 3.90
N LYS A 129 15.50 1.81 3.31
CA LYS A 129 16.24 2.44 2.23
C LYS A 129 15.78 1.85 0.91
N VAL A 130 15.28 2.71 0.02
CA VAL A 130 14.75 2.24 -1.26
C VAL A 130 15.84 1.70 -2.18
N THR A 131 15.53 0.59 -2.83
CA THR A 131 16.35 -0.01 -3.88
C THR A 131 16.34 0.86 -5.15
N PRO A 132 17.23 0.63 -6.13
CA PRO A 132 17.20 1.37 -7.40
C PRO A 132 15.86 1.30 -8.13
N PHE A 133 15.20 0.13 -8.13
CA PHE A 133 13.88 -0.04 -8.74
C PHE A 133 12.81 0.78 -8.00
N GLU A 134 12.75 0.67 -6.67
CA GLU A 134 11.78 1.40 -5.85
C GLU A 134 11.98 2.92 -5.97
N ALA A 135 13.24 3.37 -5.97
CA ALA A 135 13.58 4.78 -6.17
C ALA A 135 13.09 5.29 -7.53
N GLN A 136 13.31 4.52 -8.61
CA GLN A 136 12.81 4.86 -9.94
C GLN A 136 11.29 5.00 -9.95
N MET A 137 10.57 4.05 -9.35
CA MET A 137 9.11 4.09 -9.28
C MET A 137 8.58 5.25 -8.44
N MET A 138 9.27 5.58 -7.35
CA MET A 138 8.88 6.62 -6.40
C MET A 138 9.46 8.01 -6.72
N GLN A 139 10.17 8.16 -7.86
CA GLN A 139 10.84 9.41 -8.28
C GLN A 139 11.82 9.94 -7.21
N ALA A 140 12.59 9.04 -6.61
CA ALA A 140 13.55 9.29 -5.55
C ALA A 140 14.97 8.86 -5.97
N GLN A 141 15.95 9.00 -5.05
CA GLN A 141 17.29 8.49 -5.24
C GLN A 141 17.47 7.11 -4.59
N PRO A 142 18.25 6.20 -5.20
CA PRO A 142 18.58 4.93 -4.55
C PRO A 142 19.21 5.16 -3.17
N GLY A 143 18.69 4.47 -2.16
CA GLY A 143 19.14 4.60 -0.78
C GLY A 143 18.45 5.70 0.03
N ASP A 144 17.56 6.48 -0.56
CA ASP A 144 16.71 7.41 0.20
C ASP A 144 15.91 6.66 1.26
N ALA A 145 15.72 7.31 2.40
CA ALA A 145 14.92 6.77 3.51
C ALA A 145 13.43 7.06 3.28
N MET A 146 12.61 6.01 3.28
CA MET A 146 11.15 6.11 3.15
C MET A 146 10.46 5.32 4.24
N LEU A 147 9.18 5.65 4.48
CA LEU A 147 8.33 4.84 5.36
C LEU A 147 7.91 3.56 4.64
N LEU A 148 8.14 2.43 5.27
CA LEU A 148 7.65 1.13 4.87
C LEU A 148 6.58 0.68 5.88
N MET A 149 5.37 0.47 5.41
CA MET A 149 4.30 -0.11 6.21
C MET A 149 4.07 -1.56 5.76
N HIS A 150 4.01 -2.43 6.73
CA HIS A 150 3.54 -3.80 6.55
C HIS A 150 2.12 -3.92 7.09
N GLU A 151 1.35 -4.81 6.49
CA GLU A 151 0.00 -5.07 6.92
C GLU A 151 -0.36 -6.56 6.74
N MET A 152 -1.06 -7.13 7.71
CA MET A 152 -1.68 -8.45 7.67
C MET A 152 -3.17 -8.27 7.88
N VAL A 153 -3.99 -8.63 6.91
CA VAL A 153 -5.42 -8.35 6.89
C VAL A 153 -6.23 -9.63 6.88
N THR A 154 -7.28 -9.67 7.71
CA THR A 154 -8.29 -10.72 7.72
C THR A 154 -9.61 -10.22 7.13
N ASP A 155 -10.40 -11.12 6.59
CA ASP A 155 -11.74 -10.86 6.09
C ASP A 155 -12.81 -10.82 7.22
N GLN A 156 -14.06 -10.59 6.85
CA GLN A 156 -15.21 -10.58 7.77
C GLN A 156 -15.45 -11.93 8.48
N PHE A 157 -14.87 -13.01 7.96
CA PHE A 157 -14.95 -14.34 8.56
C PHE A 157 -13.72 -14.68 9.40
N LYS A 158 -12.84 -13.68 9.65
CA LYS A 158 -11.56 -13.81 10.36
C LYS A 158 -10.56 -14.73 9.66
N LYS A 159 -10.70 -14.96 8.36
CA LYS A 159 -9.73 -15.71 7.56
C LYS A 159 -8.65 -14.78 7.04
N PRO A 160 -7.39 -15.24 6.93
CA PRO A 160 -6.32 -14.47 6.30
C PRO A 160 -6.73 -14.07 4.88
N LEU A 161 -6.69 -12.77 4.60
CA LEU A 161 -7.08 -12.21 3.30
C LEU A 161 -5.86 -11.88 2.46
N HIS A 162 -5.01 -10.99 2.95
CA HIS A 162 -3.77 -10.60 2.29
C HIS A 162 -2.73 -10.09 3.30
N THR A 163 -1.48 -10.12 2.88
CA THR A 163 -0.41 -9.30 3.47
C THR A 163 0.02 -8.25 2.47
N SER A 164 0.62 -7.16 2.96
CA SER A 164 1.14 -6.13 2.07
C SER A 164 2.38 -5.43 2.63
N LYS A 165 3.18 -4.91 1.69
CA LYS A 165 4.28 -3.97 1.93
C LYS A 165 3.99 -2.72 1.13
N MET A 166 4.02 -1.57 1.80
CA MET A 166 3.71 -0.28 1.18
C MET A 166 4.83 0.72 1.49
N ILE A 167 5.52 1.19 0.47
CA ILE A 167 6.52 2.25 0.56
C ILE A 167 5.83 3.56 0.21
N PHE A 168 5.93 4.53 1.13
CA PHE A 168 5.28 5.83 0.98
C PHE A 168 6.27 6.89 0.54
N SER A 169 5.86 7.72 -0.43
CA SER A 169 6.56 8.94 -0.79
C SER A 169 6.59 9.91 0.41
N PRO A 170 7.70 10.63 0.64
CA PRO A 170 7.84 11.60 1.72
C PRO A 170 6.91 12.82 1.58
#